data_51a9daad771e4b7d6a496cc44ae374ee
#
_entry.id   51a9daad771e4b7d6a496cc44ae374ee
#
_cell.length_a   1.000
_cell.length_b   1.000
_cell.length_c   1.000
_cell.angle_alpha   90.00
_cell.angle_beta   90.00
_cell.angle_gamma   90.00
#
_symmetry.space_group_name_H-M   'P 1'
#
loop_
_entity.id
_entity.type
_entity.pdbx_description
1 polymer ?
#
loop_
_entity_poly.entity_id
_entity_poly.type
_entity_poly.pdbx_seq_one_letter_code
_entity_poly.pdbx_strand_id
1 'polypeptide(L)'
;MIRKEIVLPSPREEVWEALTEPERLEDWFANDVDLDLRPGGGATFRWSNGEERRATVTDVDPERRLAFAWEDEGEVEFTLADDDAGTRLTVVESSPAWSIALDLQASALACV
;
A
#
# COMPACT_ATOMS: atom_id res chain seq x y z
N MET A 1 16.88 -2.78 -3.98
CA MET A 1 15.78 -2.03 -3.37
C MET A 1 15.14 -1.13 -4.40
N ILE A 2 13.84 -1.08 -4.44
CA ILE A 2 13.08 -0.32 -5.43
C ILE A 2 12.42 0.85 -4.74
N ARG A 3 12.54 2.04 -5.32
CA ARG A 3 11.88 3.24 -4.86
C ARG A 3 11.01 3.80 -5.96
N LYS A 4 9.74 4.05 -5.64
CA LYS A 4 8.75 4.62 -6.54
C LYS A 4 8.11 5.83 -5.89
N GLU A 5 7.97 6.92 -6.63
CA GLU A 5 7.31 8.13 -6.14
C GLU A 5 6.26 8.57 -7.15
N ILE A 6 5.05 8.77 -6.68
CA ILE A 6 3.95 9.27 -7.52
C ILE A 6 3.20 10.38 -6.78
N VAL A 7 2.59 11.28 -7.55
CA VAL A 7 1.73 12.34 -7.01
C VAL A 7 0.30 12.02 -7.41
N LEU A 8 -0.58 11.94 -6.43
CA LEU A 8 -2.00 11.62 -6.62
C LEU A 8 -2.84 12.86 -6.35
N PRO A 9 -3.88 13.14 -7.17
CA PRO A 9 -4.73 14.33 -7.02
C PRO A 9 -5.78 14.16 -5.91
N SER A 10 -5.40 13.57 -4.79
CA SER A 10 -6.29 13.30 -3.67
C SER A 10 -5.60 13.69 -2.37
N PRO A 11 -6.36 14.12 -1.31
CA PRO A 11 -5.75 14.44 -0.04
C PRO A 11 -5.20 13.20 0.66
N ARG A 12 -4.29 13.40 1.61
CA ARG A 12 -3.63 12.29 2.33
C ARG A 12 -4.61 11.33 2.97
N GLU A 13 -5.71 11.83 3.48
CA GLU A 13 -6.75 11.00 4.09
C GLU A 13 -7.27 9.95 3.12
N GLU A 14 -7.60 10.35 1.89
CA GLU A 14 -8.12 9.44 0.88
C GLU A 14 -7.06 8.45 0.40
N VAL A 15 -5.82 8.90 0.24
CA VAL A 15 -4.72 8.01 -0.14
C VAL A 15 -4.45 7.00 0.97
N TRP A 16 -4.50 7.44 2.23
CA TRP A 16 -4.34 6.56 3.38
C TRP A 16 -5.42 5.47 3.40
N GLU A 17 -6.67 5.84 3.15
CA GLU A 17 -7.77 4.88 3.07
C GLU A 17 -7.54 3.85 1.97
N ALA A 18 -7.05 4.27 0.81
CA ALA A 18 -6.76 3.36 -0.29
C ALA A 18 -5.66 2.34 0.05
N LEU A 19 -4.75 2.68 0.95
CA LEU A 19 -3.65 1.81 1.38
C LEU A 19 -4.01 0.93 2.57
N THR A 20 -5.02 1.28 3.35
CA THR A 20 -5.26 0.66 4.66
C THR A 20 -6.63 0.00 4.80
N GLU A 21 -7.61 0.40 4.04
CA GLU A 21 -8.93 -0.23 4.08
C GLU A 21 -8.95 -1.47 3.20
N PRO A 22 -9.30 -2.67 3.74
CA PRO A 22 -9.33 -3.89 2.94
C PRO A 22 -10.16 -3.77 1.67
N GLU A 23 -11.33 -3.15 1.74
CA GLU A 23 -12.21 -2.97 0.58
C GLU A 23 -11.55 -2.15 -0.52
N ARG A 24 -10.78 -1.12 -0.14
CA ARG A 24 -10.05 -0.29 -1.09
C ARG A 24 -8.87 -1.03 -1.71
N LEU A 25 -8.14 -1.78 -0.92
CA LEU A 25 -7.04 -2.61 -1.41
C LEU A 25 -7.54 -3.70 -2.37
N GLU A 26 -8.75 -4.22 -2.15
CA GLU A 26 -9.37 -5.18 -3.04
C GLU A 26 -9.74 -4.58 -4.40
N ASP A 27 -9.90 -3.26 -4.48
CA ASP A 27 -10.19 -2.58 -5.73
C ASP A 27 -8.96 -2.45 -6.64
N TRP A 28 -7.75 -2.44 -6.08
CA TRP A 28 -6.58 -2.14 -6.90
C TRP A 28 -5.36 -3.04 -6.68
N PHE A 29 -5.25 -3.76 -5.58
CA PHE A 29 -4.04 -4.53 -5.28
C PHE A 29 -4.28 -6.05 -5.29
N ALA A 30 -5.22 -6.54 -4.50
CA ALA A 30 -5.50 -7.96 -4.34
C ALA A 30 -7.00 -8.24 -4.41
N ASN A 31 -7.39 -9.50 -4.60
CA ASN A 31 -8.81 -9.86 -4.68
C ASN A 31 -9.46 -9.98 -3.30
N ASP A 32 -8.68 -10.35 -2.28
CA ASP A 32 -9.15 -10.50 -0.91
C ASP A 32 -8.05 -10.04 0.04
N VAL A 33 -8.41 -9.21 1.00
CA VAL A 33 -7.45 -8.60 1.92
C VAL A 33 -7.93 -8.71 3.36
N ASP A 34 -7.08 -9.26 4.22
CA ASP A 34 -7.24 -9.19 5.67
C ASP A 34 -6.11 -8.30 6.21
N LEU A 35 -6.44 -7.30 6.99
CA LEU A 35 -5.45 -6.35 7.51
C LEU A 35 -5.78 -5.96 8.94
N ASP A 36 -4.85 -6.24 9.86
CA ASP A 36 -4.89 -5.76 11.23
C ASP A 36 -3.93 -4.56 11.33
N LEU A 37 -4.47 -3.36 11.23
CA LEU A 37 -3.70 -2.13 11.07
C LEU A 37 -3.15 -1.62 12.41
N ARG A 38 -2.12 -2.32 12.89
CA ARG A 38 -1.38 -1.93 14.10
C ARG A 38 0.02 -2.56 14.05
N PRO A 39 1.02 -1.98 14.71
CA PRO A 39 2.34 -2.62 14.77
C PRO A 39 2.23 -4.03 15.35
N GLY A 40 2.78 -4.99 14.65
CA GLY A 40 2.68 -6.40 15.01
C GLY A 40 1.44 -7.12 14.46
N GLY A 41 0.51 -6.38 13.87
CA GLY A 41 -0.68 -6.97 13.26
C GLY A 41 -0.37 -7.71 11.97
N GLY A 42 -1.21 -8.69 11.63
CA GLY A 42 -1.05 -9.47 10.42
C GLY A 42 -1.75 -8.85 9.21
N ALA A 43 -1.18 -9.08 8.03
CA ALA A 43 -1.80 -8.72 6.76
C ALA A 43 -1.73 -9.92 5.83
N THR A 44 -2.83 -10.22 5.15
CA THR A 44 -2.90 -11.31 4.19
C THR A 44 -3.54 -10.79 2.90
N PHE A 45 -2.87 -11.03 1.79
CA PHE A 45 -3.33 -10.63 0.46
C PHE A 45 -3.49 -11.88 -0.39
N ARG A 46 -4.66 -12.03 -1.02
CA ARG A 46 -4.97 -13.18 -1.87
C ARG A 46 -5.42 -12.72 -3.24
N TRP A 47 -4.95 -13.41 -4.27
CA TRP A 47 -5.31 -13.12 -5.66
C TRP A 47 -6.11 -14.28 -6.26
N SER A 48 -6.89 -13.96 -7.30
CA SER A 48 -7.78 -14.93 -7.96
C SER A 48 -7.04 -16.10 -8.62
N ASN A 49 -5.74 -15.95 -8.90
CA ASN A 49 -4.92 -17.01 -9.45
C ASN A 49 -4.43 -18.03 -8.40
N GLY A 50 -4.83 -17.88 -7.15
CA GLY A 50 -4.42 -18.74 -6.05
C GLY A 50 -3.20 -18.27 -5.29
N GLU A 51 -2.58 -17.17 -5.69
CA GLU A 51 -1.46 -16.61 -4.93
C GLU A 51 -1.92 -16.01 -3.62
N GLU A 52 -1.10 -16.15 -2.60
CA GLU A 52 -1.32 -15.57 -1.29
C GLU A 52 0.02 -15.06 -0.75
N ARG A 53 0.01 -13.86 -0.20
CA ARG A 53 1.19 -13.30 0.50
C ARG A 53 0.77 -12.79 1.86
N ARG A 54 1.63 -13.02 2.82
CA ARG A 54 1.42 -12.59 4.20
C ARG A 54 2.52 -11.63 4.63
N ALA A 55 2.13 -10.68 5.47
CA ALA A 55 3.04 -9.70 6.00
C ALA A 55 2.69 -9.38 7.44
N THR A 56 3.62 -8.75 8.15
CA THR A 56 3.40 -8.18 9.47
C THR A 56 3.53 -6.68 9.36
N VAL A 57 2.58 -5.95 9.92
CA VAL A 57 2.65 -4.50 10.00
C VAL A 57 3.75 -4.12 10.98
N THR A 58 4.74 -3.36 10.52
CA THR A 58 5.89 -2.99 11.35
C THR A 58 5.81 -1.54 11.84
N ASP A 59 5.12 -0.67 11.10
CA ASP A 59 4.97 0.72 11.49
C ASP A 59 3.66 1.29 10.95
N VAL A 60 2.96 2.07 11.77
CA VAL A 60 1.74 2.76 11.38
C VAL A 60 1.78 4.17 11.98
N ASP A 61 1.86 5.19 11.12
CA ASP A 61 1.67 6.58 11.49
C ASP A 61 0.57 7.12 10.57
N PRO A 62 -0.66 7.25 11.05
CA PRO A 62 -1.81 7.56 10.21
C PRO A 62 -1.59 8.74 9.28
N GLU A 63 -1.91 8.55 8.00
CA GLU A 63 -1.77 9.51 6.91
C GLU A 63 -0.32 9.93 6.59
N ARG A 64 0.68 9.27 7.20
CA ARG A 64 2.09 9.62 6.99
C ARG A 64 2.95 8.44 6.58
N ARG A 65 2.80 7.31 7.27
CA ARG A 65 3.70 6.19 7.07
C ARG A 65 3.02 4.86 7.36
N LEU A 66 3.31 3.87 6.52
CA LEU A 66 2.86 2.50 6.69
C LEU A 66 3.97 1.57 6.23
N ALA A 67 4.32 0.60 7.03
CA ALA A 67 5.36 -0.36 6.67
C ALA A 67 4.94 -1.79 6.98
N PHE A 68 5.33 -2.70 6.09
CA PHE A 68 5.11 -4.14 6.25
C PHE A 68 6.42 -4.89 6.07
N ALA A 69 6.58 -5.98 6.82
CA ALA A 69 7.61 -6.97 6.56
C ALA A 69 6.92 -8.21 5.97
N TRP A 70 7.33 -8.62 4.77
CA TRP A 70 6.79 -9.82 4.12
C TRP A 70 7.26 -11.07 4.87
N GLU A 71 6.37 -12.04 5.02
CA GLU A 71 6.67 -13.27 5.75
C GLU A 71 7.74 -14.10 5.05
N ASP A 72 7.71 -14.15 3.74
CA ASP A 72 8.68 -14.90 2.95
C ASP A 72 10.01 -14.18 2.84
N GLU A 73 10.03 -12.92 2.47
CA GLU A 73 11.24 -12.09 2.43
C GLU A 73 10.90 -10.67 2.01
N GLY A 74 11.62 -9.71 2.60
CA GLY A 74 11.56 -8.31 2.15
C GLY A 74 10.63 -7.44 2.97
N GLU A 75 10.67 -6.16 2.66
CA GLU A 75 9.91 -5.14 3.35
C GLU A 75 9.36 -4.13 2.34
N VAL A 76 8.27 -3.46 2.71
CA VAL A 76 7.73 -2.34 1.96
C VAL A 76 7.38 -1.20 2.92
N GLU A 77 7.67 0.02 2.51
CA GLU A 77 7.35 1.22 3.27
C GLU A 77 6.66 2.23 2.38
N PHE A 78 5.54 2.75 2.85
CA PHE A 78 4.81 3.83 2.21
C PHE A 78 4.96 5.10 3.04
N THR A 79 5.28 6.21 2.38
CA THR A 79 5.36 7.52 3.00
C THR A 79 4.45 8.48 2.23
N LEU A 80 3.61 9.21 2.96
CA LEU A 80 2.68 10.18 2.39
C LEU A 80 3.07 11.58 2.83
N ALA A 81 3.13 12.50 1.88
CA ALA A 81 3.40 13.91 2.16
C ALA A 81 2.46 14.79 1.34
N ASP A 82 2.16 15.97 1.85
CA ASP A 82 1.36 16.93 1.11
C ASP A 82 2.11 17.42 -0.11
N ASP A 83 1.39 17.60 -1.21
CA ASP A 83 1.90 18.14 -2.46
C ASP A 83 0.89 19.16 -2.99
N ASP A 84 1.33 20.15 -3.73
CA ASP A 84 0.43 21.16 -4.31
C ASP A 84 -0.67 20.54 -5.17
N ALA A 85 -0.38 19.40 -5.79
CA ALA A 85 -1.34 18.67 -6.63
C ALA A 85 -2.16 17.63 -5.86
N GLY A 86 -1.91 17.44 -4.57
CA GLY A 86 -2.61 16.45 -3.74
C GLY A 86 -1.69 15.77 -2.74
N THR A 87 -1.32 14.53 -2.99
CA THR A 87 -0.46 13.75 -2.09
C THR A 87 0.71 13.14 -2.87
N ARG A 88 1.91 13.28 -2.32
CA ARG A 88 3.09 12.57 -2.79
C ARG A 88 3.21 11.25 -2.03
N LEU A 89 3.10 10.15 -2.76
CA LEU A 89 3.24 8.82 -2.22
C LEU A 89 4.60 8.25 -2.63
N THR A 90 5.41 7.88 -1.65
CA THR A 90 6.71 7.24 -1.88
C THR A 90 6.63 5.80 -1.39
N VAL A 91 7.03 4.87 -2.25
CA VAL A 91 7.06 3.44 -1.93
C VAL A 91 8.50 2.97 -2.04
N VAL A 92 9.01 2.37 -0.97
CA VAL A 92 10.34 1.75 -0.96
C VAL A 92 10.16 0.29 -0.61
N GLU A 93 10.61 -0.59 -1.49
CA GLU A 93 10.42 -2.02 -1.28
C GLU A 93 11.57 -2.85 -1.84
N SER A 94 11.73 -4.05 -1.31
CA SER A 94 12.75 -4.99 -1.77
C SER A 94 12.26 -5.91 -2.88
N SER A 95 10.95 -5.91 -3.17
CA SER A 95 10.39 -6.63 -4.31
C SER A 95 9.34 -5.74 -5.00
N PRO A 96 9.11 -5.87 -6.31
CA PRO A 96 8.32 -4.91 -7.08
C PRO A 96 6.80 -5.05 -6.99
N ALA A 97 6.27 -5.86 -6.09
CA ALA A 97 4.83 -6.15 -6.05
C ALA A 97 3.96 -4.89 -5.98
N TRP A 98 4.23 -4.01 -5.02
CA TRP A 98 3.45 -2.78 -4.85
C TRP A 98 3.76 -1.76 -5.94
N SER A 99 5.02 -1.65 -6.36
CA SER A 99 5.40 -0.73 -7.43
C SER A 99 4.72 -1.08 -8.74
N ILE A 100 4.66 -2.36 -9.09
CA ILE A 100 3.97 -2.81 -10.29
C ILE A 100 2.47 -2.51 -10.19
N ALA A 101 1.85 -2.80 -9.04
CA ALA A 101 0.44 -2.52 -8.82
C ALA A 101 0.14 -1.03 -8.95
N LEU A 102 0.98 -0.16 -8.39
CA LEU A 102 0.82 1.29 -8.51
C LEU A 102 0.93 1.76 -9.95
N ASP A 103 1.88 1.23 -10.71
CA ASP A 103 2.03 1.59 -12.13
C ASP A 103 0.80 1.22 -12.95
N LEU A 104 0.22 0.05 -12.70
CA LEU A 104 -0.94 -0.44 -13.44
C LEU A 104 -2.26 0.17 -12.95
N GLN A 105 -2.36 0.53 -11.68
CA GLN A 105 -3.60 0.94 -11.02
C GLN A 105 -3.58 2.36 -10.47
N ALA A 106 -2.66 3.21 -10.92
CA ALA A 106 -2.55 4.59 -10.44
C ALA A 106 -3.87 5.36 -10.60
N SER A 107 -4.63 5.12 -11.69
CA SER A 107 -5.90 5.76 -11.89
C SER A 107 -6.96 5.33 -10.88
N ALA A 108 -6.92 4.08 -10.42
CA ALA A 108 -7.82 3.59 -9.38
C ALA A 108 -7.54 4.28 -8.05
N LEU A 109 -6.27 4.48 -7.70
CA LEU A 109 -5.89 5.24 -6.51
C LEU A 109 -6.34 6.70 -6.61
N ALA A 110 -6.24 7.30 -7.77
CA ALA A 110 -6.64 8.69 -8.00
C ALA A 110 -8.15 8.88 -7.91
N CYS A 111 -8.94 7.84 -8.11
CA CYS A 111 -10.40 7.88 -8.06
C CYS A 111 -10.99 7.54 -6.70
N VAL A 112 -10.16 7.44 -5.68
CA VAL A 112 -10.56 7.05 -4.32
C VAL A 112 -11.52 8.04 -3.66
#